data_78571b83500a0d56d7c769545f0b55ee
#
_entry.id   78571b83500a0d56d7c769545f0b55ee
#
_cell.length_a   1.000
_cell.length_b   1.000
_cell.length_c   1.000
_cell.angle_alpha   90.00
_cell.angle_beta   90.00
_cell.angle_gamma   90.00
#
_symmetry.space_group_name_H-M   'P 1'
#
loop_
_entity.id
_entity.type
_entity.pdbx_description
1 polymer ?
#
loop_
_entity_poly.entity_id
_entity_poly.type
_entity_poly.pdbx_seq_one_letter_code
_entity_poly.pdbx_strand_id
1 'polypeptide(L)'
;MDTPNQTKKQPKTIFGTTSRSNFILNMKQETLQNWIAALLAACVIVPQITGFLVYGVNASPAFMSAGLYFTGFSCILFFLIAMIKGSLAFKKDKILWLIGFMAVWAFASYYGVVLRPNVVSEVVNTALAGEIGRYEGLLSLLGYFGIFCLAACVTRAKTVRIIMDTIIAVGVVQSLFAVFQHIPKLRFMPNFADLPTVALKDVMLSHGLSENPIVFGTFLTIVFAAALTGAVYEKNILRARIYGAASMLFWLVGFFTSSIVPIIGMSAVFIIVSIIIFASKPTAFENGILKSSVYRYAAAAVGMAVIFALIWIFQGIYIRDKAIAYYDAFFRLFIVTNYSYVNEQSLYSIGLERSLYFIKEHPIFGIGPDLMAKYQMANETLSLCSIDRSYNEIVYVAATRGIPAAAAFAVFLAASLKSSFGKFKASIKDCEWQDTALFVAITAYIIQSFFSFSSILCAPIFWILCGFAFRKITNKGANS
;
A
#
# COMPACT_ATOMS: atom_id res chain seq x y z
N MET A 1 -13.32 -22.43 61.49
CA MET A 1 -13.18 -23.13 60.17
C MET A 1 -12.53 -22.16 59.22
N ASP A 2 -11.19 -22.24 59.15
CA ASP A 2 -10.37 -21.36 58.36
C ASP A 2 -10.23 -21.92 56.94
N THR A 3 -10.56 -21.10 55.94
CA THR A 3 -10.38 -21.41 54.53
C THR A 3 -8.93 -21.10 54.11
N PRO A 4 -8.20 -21.99 53.43
CA PRO A 4 -6.82 -21.75 53.08
C PRO A 4 -6.69 -20.83 51.89
N ASN A 5 -5.86 -19.82 52.08
CA ASN A 5 -5.41 -18.82 51.10
C ASN A 5 -4.67 -19.52 49.93
N GLN A 6 -5.28 -19.58 48.76
CA GLN A 6 -4.61 -20.02 47.53
C GLN A 6 -3.66 -18.93 47.03
N THR A 7 -2.39 -19.04 47.37
CA THR A 7 -1.30 -18.28 46.75
C THR A 7 -1.17 -18.65 45.25
N LYS A 8 -1.57 -17.75 44.37
CA LYS A 8 -1.32 -17.85 42.93
C LYS A 8 0.20 -17.91 42.67
N LYS A 9 0.72 -19.07 42.28
CA LYS A 9 2.08 -19.23 41.81
C LYS A 9 2.29 -18.36 40.59
N GLN A 10 3.19 -17.39 40.68
CA GLN A 10 3.71 -16.63 39.53
C GLN A 10 4.45 -17.58 38.59
N PRO A 11 4.31 -17.43 37.25
CA PRO A 11 5.05 -18.27 36.30
C PRO A 11 6.56 -18.00 36.44
N LYS A 12 7.33 -19.08 36.61
CA LYS A 12 8.82 -19.04 36.62
C LYS A 12 9.32 -18.47 35.29
N THR A 13 10.02 -17.37 35.34
CA THR A 13 10.72 -16.78 34.20
C THR A 13 11.95 -17.63 33.88
N ILE A 14 12.15 -17.92 32.61
CA ILE A 14 13.24 -18.75 32.05
C ILE A 14 14.61 -18.06 32.14
N PHE A 15 14.66 -16.78 32.47
CA PHE A 15 15.89 -16.00 32.66
C PHE A 15 16.05 -15.57 34.12
N GLY A 16 17.18 -15.97 34.69
CA GLY A 16 17.54 -15.76 36.09
C GLY A 16 17.46 -14.27 36.49
N THR A 17 16.97 -14.08 37.70
CA THR A 17 16.80 -12.79 38.36
C THR A 17 18.15 -12.16 38.72
N THR A 18 18.66 -11.29 37.87
CA THR A 18 19.54 -10.21 38.31
C THR A 18 18.68 -8.93 38.40
N SER A 19 18.78 -8.25 39.54
CA SER A 19 17.94 -7.11 39.97
C SER A 19 18.18 -5.79 39.20
N ARG A 20 18.54 -5.86 37.92
CA ARG A 20 18.44 -4.72 37.00
C ARG A 20 17.05 -4.76 36.41
N SER A 21 16.24 -3.80 36.78
CA SER A 21 14.89 -3.59 36.25
C SER A 21 14.91 -3.77 34.74
N ASN A 22 14.37 -4.87 34.25
CA ASN A 22 14.20 -5.09 32.80
C ASN A 22 13.26 -3.99 32.28
N PHE A 23 13.82 -2.89 31.78
CA PHE A 23 13.08 -1.74 31.24
C PHE A 23 11.94 -2.19 30.30
N ILE A 24 12.21 -3.20 29.47
CA ILE A 24 11.26 -3.77 28.51
C ILE A 24 10.04 -4.38 29.25
N LEU A 25 10.29 -5.21 30.29
CA LEU A 25 9.20 -5.88 31.03
C LEU A 25 8.38 -4.90 31.86
N ASN A 26 9.01 -3.81 32.36
CA ASN A 26 8.36 -2.79 33.20
C ASN A 26 7.72 -1.66 32.37
N MET A 27 7.93 -1.61 31.05
CA MET A 27 7.31 -0.60 30.20
C MET A 27 5.77 -0.66 30.30
N LYS A 28 5.11 0.44 30.63
CA LYS A 28 3.64 0.52 30.66
C LYS A 28 3.07 0.21 29.26
N GLN A 29 1.94 -0.51 29.24
CA GLN A 29 1.26 -0.85 27.97
C GLN A 29 0.92 0.40 27.14
N GLU A 30 0.61 1.48 27.81
CA GLU A 30 0.34 2.76 27.17
C GLU A 30 1.57 3.32 26.43
N THR A 31 2.73 3.29 27.06
CA THR A 31 4.00 3.72 26.46
C THR A 31 4.33 2.88 25.23
N LEU A 32 4.14 1.55 25.32
CA LEU A 32 4.33 0.66 24.17
C LEU A 32 3.41 1.05 22.99
N GLN A 33 2.11 1.29 23.25
CA GLN A 33 1.17 1.68 22.21
C GLN A 33 1.50 3.05 21.59
N ASN A 34 2.05 3.98 22.38
CA ASN A 34 2.51 5.27 21.85
C ASN A 34 3.73 5.12 20.94
N TRP A 35 4.70 4.27 21.29
CA TRP A 35 5.83 3.94 20.42
C TRP A 35 5.37 3.24 19.13
N ILE A 36 4.44 2.30 19.22
CA ILE A 36 3.83 1.65 18.04
C ILE A 36 3.19 2.71 17.13
N ALA A 37 2.43 3.65 17.68
CA ALA A 37 1.82 4.73 16.91
C ALA A 37 2.87 5.60 16.21
N ALA A 38 3.94 5.99 16.94
CA ALA A 38 5.01 6.81 16.38
C ALA A 38 5.76 6.10 15.25
N LEU A 39 6.09 4.82 15.42
CA LEU A 39 6.77 4.03 14.38
C LEU A 39 5.91 3.81 13.15
N LEU A 40 4.62 3.51 13.32
CA LEU A 40 3.71 3.36 12.18
C LEU A 40 3.51 4.69 11.45
N ALA A 41 3.44 5.82 12.17
CA ALA A 41 3.42 7.14 11.54
C ALA A 41 4.73 7.42 10.78
N ALA A 42 5.89 7.04 11.34
CA ALA A 42 7.17 7.12 10.64
C ALA A 42 7.18 6.27 9.37
N CYS A 43 6.60 5.06 9.37
CA CYS A 43 6.47 4.24 8.18
C CYS A 43 5.61 4.87 7.07
N VAL A 44 4.70 5.79 7.41
CA VAL A 44 3.93 6.57 6.43
C VAL A 44 4.73 7.78 5.93
N ILE A 45 5.42 8.48 6.83
CA ILE A 45 6.06 9.79 6.55
C ILE A 45 7.45 9.63 5.93
N VAL A 46 8.29 8.73 6.47
CA VAL A 46 9.70 8.61 6.07
C VAL A 46 9.87 8.26 4.60
N PRO A 47 9.12 7.32 4.01
CA PRO A 47 9.21 7.06 2.57
C PRO A 47 8.93 8.30 1.71
N GLN A 48 8.03 9.17 2.15
CA GLN A 48 7.70 10.39 1.41
C GLN A 48 8.80 11.44 1.51
N ILE A 49 9.44 11.56 2.68
CA ILE A 49 10.61 12.43 2.86
C ILE A 49 11.78 11.92 2.01
N THR A 50 12.03 10.63 2.00
CA THR A 50 13.08 10.05 1.15
C THR A 50 12.76 10.20 -0.34
N GLY A 51 11.50 10.07 -0.73
CA GLY A 51 11.03 10.39 -2.08
C GLY A 51 11.31 11.84 -2.45
N PHE A 52 11.01 12.80 -1.55
CA PHE A 52 11.34 14.20 -1.76
C PHE A 52 12.85 14.43 -1.92
N LEU A 53 13.68 13.80 -1.10
CA LEU A 53 15.12 13.94 -1.20
C LEU A 53 15.66 13.41 -2.53
N VAL A 54 15.19 12.26 -2.98
CA VAL A 54 15.66 11.62 -4.21
C VAL A 54 15.09 12.30 -5.46
N TYR A 55 13.78 12.44 -5.55
CA TYR A 55 13.11 12.95 -6.77
C TYR A 55 12.93 14.46 -6.78
N GLY A 56 12.93 15.11 -5.60
CA GLY A 56 12.78 16.56 -5.49
C GLY A 56 14.09 17.33 -5.44
N VAL A 57 15.14 16.74 -4.84
CA VAL A 57 16.43 17.43 -4.58
C VAL A 57 17.61 16.71 -5.25
N ASN A 58 17.35 15.66 -6.04
CA ASN A 58 18.36 14.83 -6.70
C ASN A 58 19.39 14.22 -5.72
N ALA A 59 18.94 13.85 -4.52
CA ALA A 59 19.79 13.15 -3.57
C ALA A 59 20.06 11.70 -4.04
N SER A 60 21.06 11.07 -3.41
CA SER A 60 21.40 9.69 -3.73
C SER A 60 20.18 8.75 -3.58
N PRO A 61 19.91 7.87 -4.57
CA PRO A 61 18.83 6.88 -4.50
C PRO A 61 18.87 5.99 -3.26
N ALA A 62 20.03 5.83 -2.62
CA ALA A 62 20.19 5.06 -1.38
C ALA A 62 19.31 5.58 -0.22
N PHE A 63 18.90 6.86 -0.23
CA PHE A 63 17.97 7.40 0.79
C PHE A 63 16.61 6.73 0.76
N MET A 64 16.14 6.26 -0.41
CA MET A 64 14.86 5.56 -0.54
C MET A 64 14.82 4.28 0.30
N SER A 65 15.86 3.46 0.17
CA SER A 65 15.96 2.19 0.89
C SER A 65 16.31 2.38 2.36
N ALA A 66 17.19 3.32 2.69
CA ALA A 66 17.64 3.54 4.06
C ALA A 66 16.48 3.89 5.00
N GLY A 67 15.57 4.78 4.58
CA GLY A 67 14.38 5.14 5.37
C GLY A 67 13.45 3.96 5.61
N LEU A 68 13.19 3.14 4.58
CA LEU A 68 12.36 1.95 4.72
C LEU A 68 13.01 0.89 5.61
N TYR A 69 14.31 0.64 5.43
CA TYR A 69 15.02 -0.35 6.26
C TYR A 69 15.03 0.06 7.71
N PHE A 70 15.34 1.34 8.00
CA PHE A 70 15.30 1.83 9.37
C PHE A 70 13.94 1.66 10.03
N THR A 71 12.86 2.08 9.36
CA THR A 71 11.49 1.97 9.89
C THR A 71 11.03 0.52 9.96
N GLY A 72 11.25 -0.27 8.93
CA GLY A 72 10.85 -1.68 8.86
C GLY A 72 11.54 -2.54 9.91
N PHE A 73 12.86 -2.43 10.07
CA PHE A 73 13.60 -3.18 11.09
C PHE A 73 13.28 -2.70 12.51
N SER A 74 13.03 -1.41 12.72
CA SER A 74 12.51 -0.90 13.99
C SER A 74 11.15 -1.54 14.32
N CYS A 75 10.28 -1.71 13.33
CA CYS A 75 9.00 -2.40 13.51
C CYS A 75 9.18 -3.87 13.91
N ILE A 76 10.14 -4.60 13.30
CA ILE A 76 10.46 -5.98 13.70
C ILE A 76 10.92 -6.00 15.17
N LEU A 77 11.83 -5.11 15.55
CA LEU A 77 12.36 -5.04 16.93
C LEU A 77 11.23 -4.77 17.93
N PHE A 78 10.37 -3.78 17.67
CA PHE A 78 9.25 -3.47 18.56
C PHE A 78 8.16 -4.55 18.57
N PHE A 79 7.98 -5.26 17.46
CA PHE A 79 7.12 -6.45 17.43
C PHE A 79 7.66 -7.54 18.35
N LEU A 80 8.96 -7.82 18.31
CA LEU A 80 9.61 -8.80 19.21
C LEU A 80 9.49 -8.38 20.69
N ILE A 81 9.65 -7.08 21.00
CA ILE A 81 9.42 -6.53 22.34
C ILE A 81 7.95 -6.78 22.78
N ALA A 82 6.99 -6.53 21.90
CA ALA A 82 5.58 -6.78 22.17
C ALA A 82 5.29 -8.27 22.41
N MET A 83 6.00 -9.17 21.69
CA MET A 83 5.92 -10.63 21.90
C MET A 83 6.44 -11.02 23.29
N ILE A 84 7.63 -10.58 23.66
CA ILE A 84 8.26 -10.88 24.96
C ILE A 84 7.36 -10.41 26.11
N LYS A 85 6.77 -9.24 25.95
CA LYS A 85 5.87 -8.66 26.96
C LYS A 85 4.54 -9.40 27.09
N GLY A 86 4.24 -10.35 26.22
CA GLY A 86 2.96 -11.08 26.22
C GLY A 86 1.75 -10.21 25.85
N SER A 87 1.99 -9.01 25.32
CA SER A 87 0.96 -8.04 24.93
C SER A 87 0.28 -8.38 23.61
N LEU A 88 0.58 -9.55 23.00
CA LEU A 88 0.00 -10.01 21.75
C LEU A 88 -1.39 -10.64 21.97
N ALA A 89 -2.43 -9.85 21.75
CA ALA A 89 -3.78 -10.38 21.53
C ALA A 89 -3.87 -11.31 20.30
N PHE A 90 -2.84 -11.34 19.49
CA PHE A 90 -2.66 -11.94 18.17
C PHE A 90 -1.91 -13.30 18.18
N LYS A 91 -1.42 -13.74 19.33
CA LYS A 91 -0.49 -14.88 19.52
C LYS A 91 -0.95 -16.24 18.93
N LYS A 92 -2.24 -16.39 18.57
CA LYS A 92 -2.81 -17.63 18.02
C LYS A 92 -3.42 -17.46 16.64
N ASP A 93 -3.14 -16.35 15.93
CA ASP A 93 -3.74 -16.10 14.63
C ASP A 93 -2.97 -16.85 13.54
N LYS A 94 -3.70 -17.59 12.70
CA LYS A 94 -3.12 -18.35 11.59
C LYS A 94 -2.37 -17.48 10.58
N ILE A 95 -2.67 -16.17 10.54
CA ILE A 95 -2.00 -15.23 9.65
C ILE A 95 -0.50 -15.10 9.93
N LEU A 96 -0.05 -15.29 11.20
CA LEU A 96 1.37 -15.28 11.54
C LEU A 96 2.14 -16.41 10.85
N TRP A 97 1.54 -17.59 10.74
CA TRP A 97 2.13 -18.71 10.04
C TRP A 97 2.28 -18.41 8.54
N LEU A 98 1.27 -17.72 7.96
CA LEU A 98 1.32 -17.31 6.57
C LEU A 98 2.44 -16.26 6.33
N ILE A 99 2.56 -15.26 7.20
CA ILE A 99 3.65 -14.26 7.14
C ILE A 99 5.01 -14.96 7.35
N GLY A 100 5.11 -15.86 8.30
CA GLY A 100 6.32 -16.68 8.52
C GLY A 100 6.69 -17.48 7.28
N PHE A 101 5.72 -18.14 6.65
CA PHE A 101 5.93 -18.86 5.39
C PHE A 101 6.43 -17.93 4.29
N MET A 102 5.78 -16.75 4.10
CA MET A 102 6.19 -15.77 3.09
C MET A 102 7.61 -15.26 3.34
N ALA A 103 8.00 -15.06 4.61
CA ALA A 103 9.35 -14.65 4.97
C ALA A 103 10.38 -15.76 4.64
N VAL A 104 10.12 -16.98 5.07
CA VAL A 104 10.99 -18.14 4.76
C VAL A 104 11.10 -18.34 3.25
N TRP A 105 10.00 -18.21 2.52
CA TRP A 105 10.00 -18.36 1.08
C TRP A 105 10.75 -17.24 0.36
N ALA A 106 10.67 -16.01 0.85
CA ALA A 106 11.47 -14.90 0.32
C ALA A 106 12.98 -15.16 0.49
N PHE A 107 13.40 -15.70 1.64
CA PHE A 107 14.77 -16.17 1.85
C PHE A 107 15.13 -17.32 0.89
N ALA A 108 14.26 -18.31 0.72
CA ALA A 108 14.51 -19.44 -0.19
C ALA A 108 14.67 -18.97 -1.64
N SER A 109 13.83 -18.03 -2.09
CA SER A 109 13.95 -17.41 -3.41
C SER A 109 15.28 -16.65 -3.58
N TYR A 110 15.68 -15.86 -2.56
CA TYR A 110 16.98 -15.18 -2.54
C TYR A 110 18.15 -16.17 -2.58
N TYR A 111 18.15 -17.20 -1.74
CA TYR A 111 19.17 -18.26 -1.77
C TYR A 111 19.22 -19.00 -3.10
N GLY A 112 18.07 -19.21 -3.73
CA GLY A 112 18.01 -19.75 -5.09
C GLY A 112 18.79 -18.94 -6.11
N VAL A 113 18.95 -17.63 -5.90
CA VAL A 113 19.84 -16.77 -6.73
C VAL A 113 21.30 -16.97 -6.33
N VAL A 114 21.61 -16.91 -5.04
CA VAL A 114 22.99 -17.04 -4.52
C VAL A 114 23.65 -18.35 -4.94
N LEU A 115 22.88 -19.43 -5.01
CA LEU A 115 23.37 -20.77 -5.37
C LEU A 115 23.50 -21.01 -6.88
N ARG A 116 23.13 -20.05 -7.74
CA ARG A 116 23.30 -20.21 -9.20
C ARG A 116 24.77 -20.20 -9.57
N PRO A 117 25.20 -21.09 -10.48
CA PRO A 117 26.57 -21.07 -10.98
C PRO A 117 26.84 -19.75 -11.72
N ASN A 118 28.03 -19.19 -11.51
CA ASN A 118 28.53 -17.99 -12.17
C ASN A 118 27.66 -16.71 -11.94
N VAL A 119 26.89 -16.67 -10.84
CA VAL A 119 26.14 -15.45 -10.51
C VAL A 119 27.10 -14.34 -10.10
N VAL A 120 26.91 -13.16 -10.68
CA VAL A 120 27.71 -11.99 -10.34
C VAL A 120 27.20 -11.31 -9.05
N SER A 121 28.10 -10.71 -8.28
CA SER A 121 27.78 -10.07 -7.01
C SER A 121 26.71 -8.98 -7.13
N GLU A 122 26.64 -8.28 -8.27
CA GLU A 122 25.62 -7.28 -8.53
C GLU A 122 24.20 -7.86 -8.52
N VAL A 123 23.98 -9.04 -9.13
CA VAL A 123 22.68 -9.72 -9.14
C VAL A 123 22.29 -10.16 -7.72
N VAL A 124 23.24 -10.65 -6.94
CA VAL A 124 23.00 -11.05 -5.54
C VAL A 124 22.63 -9.82 -4.69
N ASN A 125 23.35 -8.72 -4.86
CA ASN A 125 23.08 -7.46 -4.16
C ASN A 125 21.71 -6.87 -4.57
N THR A 126 21.35 -6.95 -5.84
CA THR A 126 20.03 -6.52 -6.33
C THR A 126 18.91 -7.40 -5.72
N ALA A 127 19.09 -8.72 -5.68
CA ALA A 127 18.11 -9.59 -5.03
C ALA A 127 17.95 -9.30 -3.52
N LEU A 128 19.03 -8.86 -2.85
CA LEU A 128 19.02 -8.51 -1.43
C LEU A 128 18.38 -7.14 -1.19
N ALA A 129 18.89 -6.11 -1.84
CA ALA A 129 18.50 -4.71 -1.59
C ALA A 129 17.41 -4.19 -2.53
N GLY A 130 17.24 -4.80 -3.69
CA GLY A 130 16.39 -4.34 -4.79
C GLY A 130 17.17 -3.58 -5.85
N GLU A 131 16.57 -3.42 -7.02
CA GLU A 131 17.12 -2.62 -8.13
C GLU A 131 17.16 -1.14 -7.75
N ILE A 132 18.16 -0.44 -8.22
CA ILE A 132 18.35 1.00 -7.94
C ILE A 132 17.09 1.79 -8.37
N GLY A 133 16.58 2.61 -7.45
CA GLY A 133 15.35 3.40 -7.64
C GLY A 133 14.08 2.68 -7.18
N ARG A 134 14.05 1.35 -7.06
CA ARG A 134 12.89 0.56 -6.60
C ARG A 134 13.04 -0.01 -5.21
N TYR A 135 14.21 -0.62 -4.96
CA TYR A 135 14.58 -1.21 -3.67
C TYR A 135 13.56 -2.22 -3.09
N GLU A 136 12.96 -3.07 -3.94
CA GLU A 136 11.98 -4.08 -3.54
C GLU A 136 12.58 -5.49 -3.36
N GLY A 137 13.85 -5.55 -2.96
CA GLY A 137 14.55 -6.78 -2.64
C GLY A 137 14.09 -7.46 -1.35
N LEU A 138 14.84 -8.50 -0.94
CA LEU A 138 14.55 -9.27 0.28
C LEU A 138 14.40 -8.39 1.53
N LEU A 139 15.28 -7.38 1.71
CA LEU A 139 15.27 -6.53 2.90
C LEU A 139 13.97 -5.73 3.03
N SER A 140 13.46 -5.21 1.91
CA SER A 140 12.18 -4.48 1.87
C SER A 140 11.01 -5.38 2.23
N LEU A 141 10.98 -6.61 1.72
CA LEU A 141 9.95 -7.60 2.04
C LEU A 141 9.91 -7.92 3.54
N LEU A 142 11.09 -8.11 4.16
CA LEU A 142 11.19 -8.31 5.61
C LEU A 142 10.70 -7.09 6.39
N GLY A 143 11.03 -5.88 5.92
CA GLY A 143 10.54 -4.63 6.47
C GLY A 143 9.00 -4.56 6.45
N TYR A 144 8.38 -4.92 5.32
CA TYR A 144 6.91 -4.95 5.18
C TYR A 144 6.27 -5.96 6.15
N PHE A 145 6.85 -7.15 6.32
CA PHE A 145 6.35 -8.13 7.29
C PHE A 145 6.43 -7.62 8.72
N GLY A 146 7.51 -6.91 9.07
CA GLY A 146 7.66 -6.25 10.37
C GLY A 146 6.60 -5.17 10.59
N ILE A 147 6.36 -4.32 9.59
CA ILE A 147 5.33 -3.27 9.62
C ILE A 147 3.94 -3.89 9.83
N PHE A 148 3.59 -4.93 9.08
CA PHE A 148 2.34 -5.67 9.24
C PHE A 148 2.19 -6.21 10.66
N CYS A 149 3.19 -6.93 11.15
CA CYS A 149 3.17 -7.54 12.47
C CYS A 149 3.00 -6.50 13.58
N LEU A 150 3.69 -5.35 13.48
CA LEU A 150 3.56 -4.27 14.44
C LEU A 150 2.17 -3.61 14.38
N ALA A 151 1.65 -3.36 13.18
CA ALA A 151 0.32 -2.79 12.98
C ALA A 151 -0.79 -3.69 13.54
N ALA A 152 -0.63 -5.02 13.43
CA ALA A 152 -1.55 -5.99 14.02
C ALA A 152 -1.53 -5.99 15.57
N CYS A 153 -0.47 -5.46 16.20
CA CYS A 153 -0.37 -5.30 17.65
C CYS A 153 -1.09 -4.06 18.20
N VAL A 154 -1.67 -3.22 17.34
CA VAL A 154 -2.41 -2.03 17.77
C VAL A 154 -3.70 -2.44 18.46
N THR A 155 -3.90 -1.94 19.70
CA THR A 155 -5.09 -2.23 20.50
C THR A 155 -6.00 -1.01 20.72
N ARG A 156 -5.52 0.19 20.37
CA ARG A 156 -6.24 1.46 20.60
C ARG A 156 -6.84 1.99 19.30
N ALA A 157 -8.14 2.29 19.30
CA ALA A 157 -8.81 2.96 18.18
C ALA A 157 -8.20 4.34 17.85
N LYS A 158 -7.77 5.08 18.89
CA LYS A 158 -7.08 6.37 18.71
C LYS A 158 -5.82 6.26 17.84
N THR A 159 -5.01 5.20 17.99
CA THR A 159 -3.83 4.97 17.17
C THR A 159 -4.20 4.78 15.71
N VAL A 160 -5.24 3.99 15.43
CA VAL A 160 -5.72 3.78 14.04
C VAL A 160 -6.15 5.11 13.43
N ARG A 161 -6.89 5.93 14.19
CA ARG A 161 -7.32 7.25 13.73
C ARG A 161 -6.12 8.14 13.39
N ILE A 162 -5.12 8.23 14.28
CA ILE A 162 -3.91 9.04 14.06
C ILE A 162 -3.22 8.60 12.77
N ILE A 163 -3.07 7.31 12.54
CA ILE A 163 -2.42 6.81 11.32
C ILE A 163 -3.25 7.12 10.06
N MET A 164 -4.57 6.95 10.11
CA MET A 164 -5.43 7.33 8.98
C MET A 164 -5.37 8.83 8.69
N ASP A 165 -5.38 9.68 9.73
CA ASP A 165 -5.21 11.13 9.59
C ASP A 165 -3.82 11.47 8.97
N THR A 166 -2.77 10.75 9.38
CA THR A 166 -1.41 10.91 8.82
C THR A 166 -1.39 10.51 7.34
N ILE A 167 -2.02 9.40 6.97
CA ILE A 167 -2.13 8.95 5.57
C ILE A 167 -2.80 10.02 4.70
N ILE A 168 -3.93 10.59 5.17
CA ILE A 168 -4.65 11.65 4.45
C ILE A 168 -3.79 12.92 4.35
N ALA A 169 -3.13 13.33 5.45
CA ALA A 169 -2.28 14.54 5.46
C ALA A 169 -1.10 14.41 4.49
N VAL A 170 -0.42 13.27 4.48
CA VAL A 170 0.65 12.97 3.53
C VAL A 170 0.11 12.97 2.09
N GLY A 171 -1.10 12.42 1.88
CA GLY A 171 -1.78 12.47 0.60
C GLY A 171 -2.01 13.89 0.10
N VAL A 172 -2.44 14.81 0.98
CA VAL A 172 -2.61 16.22 0.63
C VAL A 172 -1.28 16.85 0.21
N VAL A 173 -0.21 16.64 0.98
CA VAL A 173 1.12 17.17 0.62
C VAL A 173 1.59 16.67 -0.74
N GLN A 174 1.53 15.36 -0.97
CA GLN A 174 1.88 14.74 -2.26
C GLN A 174 1.06 15.32 -3.42
N SER A 175 -0.25 15.49 -3.20
CA SER A 175 -1.16 16.01 -4.22
C SER A 175 -0.89 17.47 -4.54
N LEU A 176 -0.51 18.28 -3.55
CA LEU A 176 -0.09 19.66 -3.80
C LEU A 176 1.17 19.72 -4.66
N PHE A 177 2.18 18.86 -4.39
CA PHE A 177 3.35 18.73 -5.28
C PHE A 177 2.93 18.35 -6.71
N ALA A 178 2.01 17.40 -6.86
CA ALA A 178 1.52 16.98 -8.16
C ALA A 178 0.78 18.09 -8.92
N VAL A 179 0.02 18.94 -8.21
CA VAL A 179 -0.61 20.14 -8.81
C VAL A 179 0.46 21.11 -9.33
N PHE A 180 1.53 21.37 -8.55
CA PHE A 180 2.63 22.23 -9.01
C PHE A 180 3.36 21.64 -10.22
N GLN A 181 3.55 20.31 -10.28
CA GLN A 181 4.13 19.63 -11.44
C GLN A 181 3.27 19.78 -12.70
N HIS A 182 1.95 19.88 -12.55
CA HIS A 182 1.02 20.02 -13.67
C HIS A 182 1.00 21.43 -14.27
N ILE A 183 1.46 22.44 -13.52
CA ILE A 183 1.48 23.83 -13.98
C ILE A 183 2.81 24.13 -14.71
N PRO A 184 2.82 24.41 -16.03
CA PRO A 184 4.04 24.50 -16.83
C PRO A 184 5.06 25.53 -16.34
N LYS A 185 4.58 26.63 -15.77
CA LYS A 185 5.40 27.77 -15.30
C LYS A 185 5.96 27.57 -13.89
N LEU A 186 5.45 26.58 -13.14
CA LEU A 186 5.81 26.33 -11.74
C LEU A 186 6.62 25.02 -11.59
N ARG A 187 7.27 24.55 -12.65
CA ARG A 187 8.10 23.32 -12.62
C ARG A 187 9.19 23.45 -11.56
N PHE A 188 8.88 23.07 -10.35
CA PHE A 188 9.81 23.10 -9.21
C PHE A 188 10.69 21.85 -9.11
N MET A 189 10.42 20.82 -9.92
CA MET A 189 11.12 19.54 -9.86
C MET A 189 11.77 19.19 -11.20
N PRO A 190 12.96 18.57 -11.16
CA PRO A 190 13.64 18.13 -12.38
C PRO A 190 12.71 17.25 -13.22
N ASN A 191 12.70 17.49 -14.50
CA ASN A 191 12.00 16.65 -15.44
C ASN A 191 12.58 15.24 -15.36
N PHE A 192 11.73 14.21 -15.28
CA PHE A 192 12.07 12.86 -15.65
C PHE A 192 12.34 12.74 -17.18
N ALA A 193 12.92 13.79 -17.77
CA ALA A 193 13.31 13.82 -19.19
C ALA A 193 14.39 12.79 -19.53
N ASP A 194 15.06 12.23 -18.51
CA ASP A 194 16.13 11.25 -18.68
C ASP A 194 15.65 9.79 -18.51
N LEU A 195 14.36 9.54 -18.31
CA LEU A 195 13.84 8.19 -18.53
C LEU A 195 13.92 7.90 -20.04
N PRO A 196 14.65 6.85 -20.48
CA PRO A 196 14.81 6.49 -21.88
C PRO A 196 13.52 5.89 -22.48
N THR A 197 12.40 6.42 -22.11
CA THR A 197 11.09 5.95 -22.56
C THR A 197 10.46 6.97 -23.47
N VAL A 198 10.55 6.60 -24.74
CA VAL A 198 9.48 6.76 -25.72
C VAL A 198 8.64 8.03 -25.57
N ALA A 199 8.93 9.02 -26.42
CA ALA A 199 7.96 9.99 -26.99
C ALA A 199 6.92 10.67 -26.07
N LEU A 200 7.15 10.74 -24.75
CA LEU A 200 6.29 11.45 -23.81
C LEU A 200 6.81 12.87 -23.52
N LYS A 201 7.66 13.42 -24.39
CA LYS A 201 8.29 14.75 -24.20
C LYS A 201 7.31 15.91 -24.00
N ASP A 202 6.07 15.75 -24.41
CA ASP A 202 5.07 16.82 -24.42
C ASP A 202 3.93 16.62 -23.39
N VAL A 203 3.93 15.53 -22.61
CA VAL A 203 2.87 15.26 -21.65
C VAL A 203 3.34 15.57 -20.25
N MET A 204 2.69 16.54 -19.61
CA MET A 204 2.94 16.90 -18.21
C MET A 204 2.34 15.83 -17.30
N LEU A 205 3.16 14.84 -16.93
CA LEU A 205 2.76 13.79 -16.01
C LEU A 205 3.03 14.22 -14.58
N SER A 206 1.99 14.27 -13.76
CA SER A 206 2.13 14.50 -12.33
C SER A 206 2.35 13.17 -11.62
N HIS A 207 3.39 13.11 -10.80
CA HIS A 207 3.76 11.91 -10.04
C HIS A 207 3.98 12.18 -8.54
N GLY A 208 3.72 13.42 -8.07
CA GLY A 208 3.98 13.80 -6.68
C GLY A 208 5.47 13.66 -6.33
N LEU A 209 5.74 12.96 -5.22
CA LEU A 209 7.08 12.59 -4.77
C LEU A 209 7.40 11.12 -5.08
N SER A 210 6.67 10.50 -5.99
CA SER A 210 6.83 9.10 -6.38
C SER A 210 7.74 8.97 -7.59
N GLU A 211 8.27 7.77 -7.83
CA GLU A 211 9.14 7.46 -8.97
C GLU A 211 8.45 7.59 -10.33
N ASN A 212 7.12 7.35 -10.35
CA ASN A 212 6.34 7.46 -11.58
C ASN A 212 4.83 7.65 -11.28
N PRO A 213 4.02 8.03 -12.30
CA PRO A 213 2.59 8.26 -12.17
C PRO A 213 1.79 7.03 -11.75
N ILE A 214 2.22 5.80 -12.09
CA ILE A 214 1.54 4.55 -11.75
C ILE A 214 1.62 4.29 -10.25
N VAL A 215 2.82 4.42 -9.67
CA VAL A 215 3.04 4.31 -8.22
C VAL A 215 2.25 5.37 -7.46
N PHE A 216 2.28 6.60 -7.96
CA PHE A 216 1.50 7.67 -7.37
C PHE A 216 -0.01 7.40 -7.46
N GLY A 217 -0.48 6.81 -8.56
CA GLY A 217 -1.86 6.37 -8.72
C GLY A 217 -2.29 5.32 -7.70
N THR A 218 -1.40 4.37 -7.38
CA THR A 218 -1.61 3.37 -6.31
C THR A 218 -1.74 4.06 -4.95
N PHE A 219 -0.85 4.99 -4.65
CA PHE A 219 -0.90 5.78 -3.43
C PHE A 219 -2.20 6.61 -3.34
N LEU A 220 -2.57 7.31 -4.42
CA LEU A 220 -3.81 8.09 -4.50
C LEU A 220 -5.06 7.25 -4.23
N THR A 221 -5.11 6.01 -4.71
CA THR A 221 -6.23 5.09 -4.44
C THR A 221 -6.43 4.87 -2.94
N ILE A 222 -5.35 4.64 -2.19
CA ILE A 222 -5.41 4.39 -0.75
C ILE A 222 -5.86 5.65 0.01
N VAL A 223 -5.21 6.78 -0.27
CA VAL A 223 -5.52 8.04 0.44
C VAL A 223 -6.92 8.55 0.10
N PHE A 224 -7.38 8.35 -1.14
CA PHE A 224 -8.73 8.67 -1.56
C PHE A 224 -9.78 7.81 -0.84
N ALA A 225 -9.54 6.50 -0.68
CA ALA A 225 -10.40 5.60 0.08
C ALA A 225 -10.57 6.08 1.52
N ALA A 226 -9.46 6.43 2.19
CA ALA A 226 -9.49 6.96 3.55
C ALA A 226 -10.23 8.30 3.63
N ALA A 227 -9.94 9.24 2.72
CA ALA A 227 -10.52 10.57 2.72
C ALA A 227 -12.02 10.56 2.39
N LEU A 228 -12.44 9.86 1.32
CA LEU A 228 -13.86 9.79 0.95
C LEU A 228 -14.70 9.11 2.03
N THR A 229 -14.21 8.02 2.59
CA THR A 229 -14.90 7.32 3.69
C THR A 229 -14.98 8.20 4.94
N GLY A 230 -13.89 8.91 5.27
CA GLY A 230 -13.88 9.90 6.35
C GLY A 230 -14.85 11.06 6.11
N ALA A 231 -14.92 11.58 4.88
CA ALA A 231 -15.89 12.63 4.52
C ALA A 231 -17.34 12.20 4.77
N VAL A 232 -17.65 10.94 4.44
CA VAL A 232 -19.01 10.39 4.54
C VAL A 232 -19.38 10.04 5.98
N TYR A 233 -18.51 9.37 6.73
CA TYR A 233 -18.85 8.73 8.01
C TYR A 233 -18.24 9.40 9.26
N GLU A 234 -17.32 10.39 9.13
CA GLU A 234 -16.78 11.09 10.31
C GLU A 234 -17.87 11.88 11.03
N LYS A 235 -17.94 11.71 12.36
CA LYS A 235 -18.96 12.36 13.21
C LYS A 235 -18.71 13.86 13.36
N ASN A 236 -17.46 14.29 13.40
CA ASN A 236 -17.09 15.71 13.48
C ASN A 236 -17.21 16.36 12.10
N ILE A 237 -18.12 17.33 11.98
CA ILE A 237 -18.45 18.00 10.72
C ILE A 237 -17.26 18.74 10.11
N LEU A 238 -16.40 19.36 10.92
CA LEU A 238 -15.22 20.07 10.43
C LEU A 238 -14.22 19.09 9.82
N ARG A 239 -13.95 17.98 10.50
CA ARG A 239 -13.07 16.91 9.95
C ARG A 239 -13.66 16.29 8.70
N ALA A 240 -14.96 16.02 8.68
CA ALA A 240 -15.65 15.51 7.49
C ALA A 240 -15.50 16.43 6.28
N ARG A 241 -15.59 17.76 6.48
CA ARG A 241 -15.36 18.76 5.42
C ARG A 241 -13.91 18.77 4.94
N ILE A 242 -12.93 18.66 5.86
CA ILE A 242 -11.49 18.57 5.52
C ILE A 242 -11.23 17.31 4.69
N TYR A 243 -11.75 16.16 5.10
CA TYR A 243 -11.60 14.90 4.34
C TYR A 243 -12.32 14.98 2.98
N GLY A 244 -13.47 15.66 2.91
CA GLY A 244 -14.16 15.92 1.66
C GLY A 244 -13.33 16.76 0.69
N ALA A 245 -12.74 17.86 1.17
CA ALA A 245 -11.83 18.69 0.37
C ALA A 245 -10.59 17.90 -0.09
N ALA A 246 -10.00 17.06 0.81
CA ALA A 246 -8.89 16.20 0.46
C ALA A 246 -9.28 15.18 -0.63
N SER A 247 -10.46 14.55 -0.52
CA SER A 247 -10.93 13.60 -1.53
C SER A 247 -11.14 14.25 -2.91
N MET A 248 -11.64 15.49 -2.94
CA MET A 248 -11.74 16.27 -4.19
C MET A 248 -10.37 16.55 -4.82
N LEU A 249 -9.40 16.94 -3.98
CA LEU A 249 -8.02 17.16 -4.42
C LEU A 249 -7.40 15.88 -4.99
N PHE A 250 -7.57 14.72 -4.33
CA PHE A 250 -7.06 13.44 -4.81
C PHE A 250 -7.70 13.02 -6.12
N TRP A 251 -9.01 13.23 -6.26
CA TRP A 251 -9.74 12.98 -7.49
C TRP A 251 -9.21 13.81 -8.65
N LEU A 252 -9.04 15.13 -8.45
CA LEU A 252 -8.46 16.03 -9.43
C LEU A 252 -7.07 15.59 -9.88
N VAL A 253 -6.20 15.32 -8.91
CA VAL A 253 -4.79 14.95 -9.16
C VAL A 253 -4.69 13.59 -9.83
N GLY A 254 -5.64 12.68 -9.59
CA GLY A 254 -5.72 11.41 -10.29
C GLY A 254 -5.74 11.56 -11.81
N PHE A 255 -6.43 12.56 -12.35
CA PHE A 255 -6.41 12.86 -13.79
C PHE A 255 -5.07 13.46 -14.25
N PHE A 256 -4.40 14.24 -13.40
CA PHE A 256 -3.12 14.83 -13.75
C PHE A 256 -1.99 13.81 -13.88
N THR A 257 -2.14 12.62 -13.30
CA THR A 257 -1.16 11.53 -13.47
C THR A 257 -1.14 10.99 -14.89
N SER A 258 -2.22 11.18 -15.64
CA SER A 258 -2.43 10.55 -16.94
C SER A 258 -2.26 9.02 -16.95
N SER A 259 -2.36 8.39 -15.79
CA SER A 259 -2.31 6.93 -15.59
C SER A 259 -3.71 6.37 -15.40
N ILE A 260 -3.94 5.13 -15.87
CA ILE A 260 -5.22 4.43 -15.66
C ILE A 260 -5.40 3.95 -14.21
N VAL A 261 -4.29 3.73 -13.48
CA VAL A 261 -4.29 3.12 -12.14
C VAL A 261 -5.13 3.91 -11.13
N PRO A 262 -4.94 5.25 -10.96
CA PRO A 262 -5.79 5.99 -10.03
C PRO A 262 -7.25 6.05 -10.49
N ILE A 263 -7.50 6.06 -11.80
CA ILE A 263 -8.88 6.08 -12.33
C ILE A 263 -9.60 4.79 -11.94
N ILE A 264 -8.99 3.61 -12.17
CA ILE A 264 -9.55 2.31 -11.76
C ILE A 264 -9.71 2.25 -10.25
N GLY A 265 -8.66 2.57 -9.50
CA GLY A 265 -8.66 2.47 -8.04
C GLY A 265 -9.68 3.39 -7.37
N MET A 266 -9.70 4.67 -7.73
CA MET A 266 -10.64 5.64 -7.17
C MET A 266 -12.08 5.40 -7.62
N SER A 267 -12.32 4.93 -8.85
CA SER A 267 -13.64 4.51 -9.30
C SER A 267 -14.13 3.30 -8.51
N ALA A 268 -13.25 2.32 -8.24
CA ALA A 268 -13.59 1.19 -7.38
C ALA A 268 -13.98 1.66 -5.97
N VAL A 269 -13.20 2.59 -5.37
CA VAL A 269 -13.55 3.21 -4.08
C VAL A 269 -14.94 3.82 -4.13
N PHE A 270 -15.22 4.62 -5.16
CA PHE A 270 -16.50 5.31 -5.32
C PHE A 270 -17.66 4.30 -5.42
N ILE A 271 -17.51 3.25 -6.22
CA ILE A 271 -18.51 2.19 -6.39
C ILE A 271 -18.73 1.44 -5.07
N ILE A 272 -17.65 1.07 -4.36
CA ILE A 272 -17.76 0.34 -3.09
C ILE A 272 -18.48 1.19 -2.04
N VAL A 273 -18.13 2.47 -1.90
CA VAL A 273 -18.79 3.39 -0.97
C VAL A 273 -20.26 3.57 -1.34
N SER A 274 -20.59 3.67 -2.64
CA SER A 274 -21.99 3.70 -3.12
C SER A 274 -22.74 2.45 -2.67
N ILE A 275 -22.20 1.26 -2.93
CA ILE A 275 -22.82 -0.01 -2.54
C ILE A 275 -23.06 -0.06 -1.03
N ILE A 276 -22.08 0.37 -0.23
CA ILE A 276 -22.22 0.43 1.24
C ILE A 276 -23.38 1.33 1.65
N ILE A 277 -23.49 2.53 1.07
CA ILE A 277 -24.56 3.47 1.37
C ILE A 277 -25.93 2.90 0.99
N PHE A 278 -26.06 2.36 -0.22
CA PHE A 278 -27.34 1.82 -0.71
C PHE A 278 -27.73 0.50 -0.02
N ALA A 279 -26.76 -0.33 0.36
CA ALA A 279 -27.01 -1.58 1.10
C ALA A 279 -27.36 -1.35 2.58
N SER A 280 -27.02 -0.18 3.14
CA SER A 280 -27.41 0.21 4.48
C SER A 280 -28.91 0.47 4.50
N LYS A 281 -29.70 -0.50 5.01
CA LYS A 281 -31.18 -0.50 4.94
C LYS A 281 -31.80 0.80 5.50
N PRO A 282 -33.03 1.17 5.03
CA PRO A 282 -33.76 2.39 5.43
C PRO A 282 -33.99 2.56 6.94
N THR A 283 -33.99 1.48 7.72
CA THR A 283 -34.10 1.54 9.20
C THR A 283 -32.96 2.30 9.87
N ALA A 284 -31.81 2.42 9.21
CA ALA A 284 -30.71 3.27 9.67
C ALA A 284 -30.89 4.73 9.22
N PHE A 285 -31.83 5.04 8.30
CA PHE A 285 -32.18 6.40 7.90
C PHE A 285 -32.90 7.20 9.00
N GLU A 286 -33.53 6.51 9.94
CA GLU A 286 -34.15 7.16 11.12
C GLU A 286 -33.08 7.73 12.06
N ASN A 287 -31.89 7.18 12.04
CA ASN A 287 -30.75 7.76 12.77
C ASN A 287 -30.16 8.92 11.93
N GLY A 288 -30.24 10.15 12.40
CA GLY A 288 -29.80 11.37 11.71
C GLY A 288 -28.38 11.35 11.14
N ILE A 289 -27.52 10.43 11.61
CA ILE A 289 -26.14 10.22 11.11
C ILE A 289 -26.15 9.65 9.69
N LEU A 290 -26.98 8.68 9.36
CA LEU A 290 -26.98 8.05 8.03
C LEU A 290 -27.57 8.99 6.97
N LYS A 291 -28.61 9.76 7.34
CA LYS A 291 -29.16 10.82 6.50
C LYS A 291 -28.07 11.85 6.14
N SER A 292 -27.29 12.27 7.14
CA SER A 292 -26.14 13.15 6.94
C SER A 292 -25.07 12.54 6.02
N SER A 293 -24.80 11.24 6.12
CA SER A 293 -23.81 10.54 5.28
C SER A 293 -24.21 10.48 3.83
N VAL A 294 -25.49 10.26 3.52
CA VAL A 294 -26.03 10.29 2.15
C VAL A 294 -25.86 11.68 1.53
N TYR A 295 -26.20 12.75 2.26
CA TYR A 295 -26.02 14.11 1.76
C TYR A 295 -24.54 14.46 1.52
N ARG A 296 -23.64 14.05 2.42
CA ARG A 296 -22.19 14.27 2.27
C ARG A 296 -21.64 13.50 1.07
N TYR A 297 -22.08 12.26 0.89
CA TYR A 297 -21.71 11.48 -0.29
C TYR A 297 -22.23 12.12 -1.57
N ALA A 298 -23.50 12.53 -1.61
CA ALA A 298 -24.07 13.19 -2.77
C ALA A 298 -23.32 14.50 -3.10
N ALA A 299 -22.97 15.30 -2.09
CA ALA A 299 -22.16 16.52 -2.27
C ALA A 299 -20.76 16.18 -2.83
N ALA A 300 -20.11 15.12 -2.32
CA ALA A 300 -18.83 14.65 -2.85
C ALA A 300 -18.98 14.18 -4.31
N ALA A 301 -20.01 13.40 -4.62
CA ALA A 301 -20.29 12.93 -5.98
C ALA A 301 -20.52 14.08 -6.97
N VAL A 302 -21.31 15.08 -6.58
CA VAL A 302 -21.54 16.27 -7.40
C VAL A 302 -20.24 17.04 -7.62
N GLY A 303 -19.45 17.26 -6.56
CA GLY A 303 -18.15 17.94 -6.67
C GLY A 303 -17.18 17.22 -7.60
N MET A 304 -17.08 15.89 -7.50
CA MET A 304 -16.28 15.07 -8.40
C MET A 304 -16.78 15.11 -9.85
N ALA A 305 -18.09 15.08 -10.05
CA ALA A 305 -18.69 15.23 -11.38
C ALA A 305 -18.39 16.60 -12.00
N VAL A 306 -18.44 17.66 -11.21
CA VAL A 306 -18.06 19.02 -11.66
C VAL A 306 -16.57 19.07 -12.03
N ILE A 307 -15.68 18.55 -11.19
CA ILE A 307 -14.23 18.44 -11.49
C ILE A 307 -14.03 17.68 -12.80
N PHE A 308 -14.67 16.53 -12.97
CA PHE A 308 -14.59 15.74 -14.20
C PHE A 308 -15.09 16.53 -15.42
N ALA A 309 -16.22 17.22 -15.30
CA ALA A 309 -16.76 18.05 -16.39
C ALA A 309 -15.80 19.18 -16.77
N LEU A 310 -15.21 19.85 -15.79
CA LEU A 310 -14.21 20.91 -16.05
C LEU A 310 -12.98 20.34 -16.76
N ILE A 311 -12.44 19.23 -16.28
CA ILE A 311 -11.30 18.57 -16.94
C ILE A 311 -11.69 18.15 -18.37
N TRP A 312 -12.89 17.61 -18.57
CA TRP A 312 -13.40 17.21 -19.88
C TRP A 312 -13.51 18.42 -20.84
N ILE A 313 -13.98 19.58 -20.36
CA ILE A 313 -14.08 20.79 -21.18
C ILE A 313 -12.69 21.30 -21.59
N PHE A 314 -11.71 21.28 -20.67
CA PHE A 314 -10.37 21.85 -20.93
C PHE A 314 -9.39 20.86 -21.57
N GLN A 315 -9.60 19.55 -21.38
CA GLN A 315 -8.69 18.48 -21.84
C GLN A 315 -9.41 17.32 -22.55
N GLY A 316 -10.67 17.53 -22.97
CA GLY A 316 -11.55 16.42 -23.41
C GLY A 316 -11.03 15.61 -24.59
N ILE A 317 -10.36 16.22 -25.56
CA ILE A 317 -9.74 15.51 -26.70
C ILE A 317 -8.68 14.54 -26.18
N TYR A 318 -7.80 15.00 -25.31
CA TYR A 318 -6.72 14.21 -24.72
C TYR A 318 -7.22 13.06 -23.85
N ILE A 319 -8.27 13.29 -23.03
CA ILE A 319 -8.89 12.25 -22.20
C ILE A 319 -9.58 11.21 -23.07
N ARG A 320 -10.27 11.62 -24.14
CA ARG A 320 -10.94 10.71 -25.08
C ARG A 320 -9.93 9.81 -25.77
N ASP A 321 -8.85 10.37 -26.28
CA ASP A 321 -7.82 9.61 -27.01
C ASP A 321 -7.12 8.61 -26.07
N LYS A 322 -6.85 9.01 -24.82
CA LYS A 322 -6.36 8.07 -23.79
C LYS A 322 -7.39 7.02 -23.40
N ALA A 323 -8.66 7.37 -23.22
CA ALA A 323 -9.70 6.41 -22.87
C ALA A 323 -9.87 5.35 -23.97
N ILE A 324 -9.83 5.75 -25.25
CA ILE A 324 -9.83 4.84 -26.39
C ILE A 324 -8.60 3.95 -26.35
N ALA A 325 -7.43 4.55 -26.12
CA ALA A 325 -6.17 3.85 -26.03
C ALA A 325 -6.16 2.82 -24.88
N TYR A 326 -6.71 3.16 -23.71
CA TYR A 326 -6.83 2.23 -22.57
C TYR A 326 -7.88 1.14 -22.79
N TYR A 327 -8.99 1.46 -23.45
CA TYR A 327 -9.97 0.46 -23.86
C TYR A 327 -9.33 -0.58 -24.77
N ASP A 328 -8.57 -0.14 -25.75
CA ASP A 328 -7.84 -0.99 -26.68
C ASP A 328 -6.77 -1.84 -25.97
N ALA A 329 -6.05 -1.26 -25.00
CA ALA A 329 -5.08 -1.97 -24.17
C ALA A 329 -5.72 -3.04 -23.27
N PHE A 330 -6.87 -2.74 -22.67
CA PHE A 330 -7.61 -3.69 -21.83
C PHE A 330 -8.05 -4.91 -22.64
N PHE A 331 -8.59 -4.70 -23.85
CA PHE A 331 -8.96 -5.81 -24.73
C PHE A 331 -7.75 -6.56 -25.26
N ARG A 332 -6.62 -5.89 -25.54
CA ARG A 332 -5.38 -6.53 -26.00
C ARG A 332 -4.65 -7.31 -24.91
N LEU A 333 -4.89 -7.06 -23.62
CA LEU A 333 -4.44 -7.92 -22.52
C LEU A 333 -4.95 -9.38 -22.66
N PHE A 334 -6.08 -9.56 -23.38
CA PHE A 334 -6.67 -10.87 -23.62
C PHE A 334 -6.44 -11.40 -25.04
N ILE A 335 -5.94 -10.57 -25.96
CA ILE A 335 -5.75 -10.95 -27.38
C ILE A 335 -4.35 -10.49 -27.81
N VAL A 336 -3.37 -11.40 -27.75
CA VAL A 336 -1.99 -11.17 -28.21
C VAL A 336 -1.96 -11.03 -29.73
N THR A 337 -1.73 -9.82 -30.25
CA THR A 337 -1.50 -9.61 -31.68
C THR A 337 -0.43 -8.54 -31.92
N ASN A 338 0.56 -8.88 -32.74
CA ASN A 338 1.63 -8.14 -33.39
C ASN A 338 1.98 -6.72 -32.87
N TYR A 339 3.17 -6.60 -32.30
CA TYR A 339 3.77 -5.36 -31.79
C TYR A 339 4.43 -4.56 -32.91
N SER A 340 3.85 -3.42 -33.30
CA SER A 340 4.50 -2.50 -34.24
C SER A 340 4.98 -1.19 -33.61
N TYR A 341 4.47 -0.80 -32.42
CA TYR A 341 4.88 0.43 -31.72
C TYR A 341 4.87 0.23 -30.21
N VAL A 342 5.92 0.71 -29.52
CA VAL A 342 6.01 0.69 -28.05
C VAL A 342 5.31 1.93 -27.49
N ASN A 343 4.12 1.75 -26.97
CA ASN A 343 3.40 2.75 -26.18
C ASN A 343 3.15 2.23 -24.76
N GLU A 344 2.58 3.03 -23.87
CA GLU A 344 2.28 2.63 -22.49
C GLU A 344 1.44 1.33 -22.43
N GLN A 345 0.61 1.08 -23.42
CA GLN A 345 -0.22 -0.11 -23.58
C GLN A 345 0.59 -1.36 -23.90
N SER A 346 1.65 -1.23 -24.72
CA SER A 346 2.55 -2.34 -25.01
C SER A 346 3.36 -2.74 -23.77
N LEU A 347 3.63 -1.81 -22.82
CA LEU A 347 4.34 -2.11 -21.58
C LEU A 347 3.59 -3.13 -20.72
N TYR A 348 2.25 -3.02 -20.63
CA TYR A 348 1.42 -3.97 -19.87
C TYR A 348 1.51 -5.38 -20.47
N SER A 349 1.34 -5.52 -21.77
CA SER A 349 1.38 -6.83 -22.45
C SER A 349 2.78 -7.44 -22.45
N ILE A 350 3.81 -6.64 -22.73
CA ILE A 350 5.21 -7.11 -22.69
C ILE A 350 5.62 -7.50 -21.26
N GLY A 351 5.24 -6.71 -20.24
CA GLY A 351 5.49 -7.04 -18.85
C GLY A 351 4.84 -8.34 -18.41
N LEU A 352 3.61 -8.60 -18.87
CA LEU A 352 2.90 -9.85 -18.62
C LEU A 352 3.57 -11.03 -19.31
N GLU A 353 3.87 -10.91 -20.62
CA GLU A 353 4.52 -11.96 -21.40
C GLU A 353 5.86 -12.35 -20.80
N ARG A 354 6.68 -11.36 -20.45
CA ARG A 354 7.97 -11.54 -19.79
C ARG A 354 7.83 -12.27 -18.45
N SER A 355 6.82 -11.87 -17.68
CA SER A 355 6.56 -12.54 -16.40
C SER A 355 6.11 -13.99 -16.58
N LEU A 356 5.25 -14.28 -17.54
CA LEU A 356 4.82 -15.64 -17.85
C LEU A 356 5.99 -16.53 -18.33
N TYR A 357 6.91 -15.97 -19.12
CA TYR A 357 8.14 -16.63 -19.48
C TYR A 357 8.95 -17.04 -18.23
N PHE A 358 9.23 -16.10 -17.31
CA PHE A 358 9.98 -16.39 -16.10
C PHE A 358 9.28 -17.37 -15.16
N ILE A 359 7.94 -17.32 -15.08
CA ILE A 359 7.16 -18.28 -14.30
C ILE A 359 7.34 -19.71 -14.87
N LYS A 360 7.35 -19.85 -16.20
CA LYS A 360 7.55 -21.13 -16.85
C LYS A 360 8.95 -21.69 -16.61
N GLU A 361 9.99 -20.85 -16.73
CA GLU A 361 11.39 -21.26 -16.55
C GLU A 361 11.75 -21.49 -15.07
N HIS A 362 11.15 -20.73 -14.14
CA HIS A 362 11.48 -20.73 -12.70
C HIS A 362 10.23 -20.83 -11.81
N PRO A 363 9.42 -21.90 -11.91
CA PRO A 363 8.09 -21.92 -11.28
C PRO A 363 8.11 -21.94 -9.74
N ILE A 364 9.17 -22.51 -9.12
CA ILE A 364 9.22 -22.71 -7.67
C ILE A 364 9.76 -21.48 -6.93
N PHE A 365 10.96 -21.04 -7.25
CA PHE A 365 11.64 -19.96 -6.53
C PHE A 365 11.64 -18.62 -7.27
N GLY A 366 11.15 -18.59 -8.52
CA GLY A 366 11.21 -17.43 -9.38
C GLY A 366 12.64 -17.10 -9.81
N ILE A 367 12.78 -15.94 -10.48
CA ILE A 367 14.10 -15.45 -10.90
C ILE A 367 14.89 -14.79 -9.75
N GLY A 368 14.26 -14.50 -8.63
CA GLY A 368 14.81 -13.81 -7.45
C GLY A 368 14.09 -12.47 -7.21
N PRO A 369 14.04 -12.01 -5.94
CA PRO A 369 13.40 -10.75 -5.58
C PRO A 369 13.97 -9.58 -6.39
N ASP A 370 13.09 -8.79 -6.98
CA ASP A 370 13.39 -7.56 -7.75
C ASP A 370 14.39 -7.70 -8.92
N LEU A 371 14.57 -8.90 -9.47
CA LEU A 371 15.56 -9.18 -10.51
C LEU A 371 15.03 -9.10 -11.96
N MET A 372 13.77 -8.72 -12.15
CA MET A 372 13.18 -8.76 -13.49
C MET A 372 13.90 -7.83 -14.50
N ALA A 373 14.46 -6.71 -14.03
CA ALA A 373 15.26 -5.81 -14.86
C ALA A 373 16.62 -6.38 -15.27
N LYS A 374 17.19 -7.30 -14.47
CA LYS A 374 18.52 -7.87 -14.70
C LYS A 374 18.53 -9.05 -15.66
N TYR A 375 17.38 -9.68 -15.93
CA TYR A 375 17.28 -10.80 -16.85
C TYR A 375 16.75 -10.34 -18.19
N GLN A 376 17.55 -10.54 -19.25
CA GLN A 376 17.14 -10.31 -20.64
C GLN A 376 16.49 -11.59 -21.20
N MET A 377 15.46 -11.40 -22.01
CA MET A 377 14.90 -12.50 -22.80
C MET A 377 15.76 -12.73 -24.04
N ALA A 378 15.83 -13.99 -24.48
CA ALA A 378 16.60 -14.36 -25.67
C ALA A 378 16.11 -13.72 -26.98
N ASN A 379 14.90 -13.15 -27.00
CA ASN A 379 14.34 -12.43 -28.14
C ASN A 379 14.73 -10.96 -28.10
N GLU A 380 15.67 -10.56 -28.94
CA GLU A 380 16.25 -9.21 -29.04
C GLU A 380 15.22 -8.08 -29.26
N THR A 381 14.07 -8.35 -29.85
CA THR A 381 13.00 -7.34 -30.07
C THR A 381 12.40 -6.81 -28.76
N LEU A 382 12.45 -7.57 -27.69
CA LEU A 382 11.96 -7.16 -26.35
C LEU A 382 13.06 -6.52 -25.49
N SER A 383 14.34 -6.66 -25.89
CA SER A 383 15.48 -6.08 -25.16
C SER A 383 15.57 -4.56 -25.28
N LEU A 384 14.92 -3.96 -26.29
CA LEU A 384 14.86 -2.51 -26.48
C LEU A 384 13.96 -1.79 -25.47
N CYS A 385 13.12 -2.53 -24.76
CA CYS A 385 12.28 -1.97 -23.71
C CYS A 385 12.77 -2.47 -22.35
N SER A 386 13.35 -1.61 -21.55
CA SER A 386 13.72 -1.94 -20.15
C SER A 386 12.46 -2.10 -19.27
N ILE A 387 11.66 -3.12 -19.58
CA ILE A 387 10.50 -3.46 -18.77
C ILE A 387 10.99 -4.24 -17.57
N ASP A 388 10.86 -3.64 -16.44
CA ASP A 388 11.39 -4.09 -15.17
C ASP A 388 10.35 -4.74 -14.26
N ARG A 389 9.07 -4.71 -14.66
CA ARG A 389 7.93 -5.17 -13.84
C ARG A 389 6.80 -5.75 -14.68
N SER A 390 6.01 -6.63 -14.04
CA SER A 390 4.66 -6.93 -14.47
C SER A 390 3.72 -5.89 -13.89
N TYR A 391 2.81 -5.38 -14.67
CA TYR A 391 1.74 -4.49 -14.18
C TYR A 391 0.59 -5.28 -13.57
N ASN A 392 0.92 -6.37 -12.91
CA ASN A 392 0.05 -7.21 -12.11
C ASN A 392 0.86 -7.76 -10.94
N GLU A 393 0.53 -7.35 -9.72
CA GLU A 393 1.35 -7.64 -8.55
C GLU A 393 1.45 -9.15 -8.25
N ILE A 394 0.37 -9.92 -8.44
CA ILE A 394 0.38 -11.37 -8.19
C ILE A 394 1.27 -12.08 -9.22
N VAL A 395 1.18 -11.68 -10.49
CA VAL A 395 2.01 -12.25 -11.56
C VAL A 395 3.48 -11.86 -11.36
N TYR A 396 3.75 -10.62 -10.92
CA TYR A 396 5.10 -10.17 -10.57
C TYR A 396 5.70 -11.00 -9.42
N VAL A 397 4.91 -11.27 -8.37
CA VAL A 397 5.32 -12.14 -7.27
C VAL A 397 5.64 -13.55 -7.77
N ALA A 398 4.82 -14.10 -8.68
CA ALA A 398 5.05 -15.43 -9.25
C ALA A 398 6.34 -15.47 -10.09
N ALA A 399 6.60 -14.46 -10.91
CA ALA A 399 7.80 -14.38 -11.73
C ALA A 399 9.08 -14.24 -10.90
N THR A 400 9.05 -13.39 -9.87
CA THR A 400 10.23 -13.06 -9.07
C THR A 400 10.48 -14.00 -7.91
N ARG A 401 9.44 -14.56 -7.29
CA ARG A 401 9.53 -15.40 -6.05
C ARG A 401 8.89 -16.79 -6.20
N GLY A 402 8.34 -17.09 -7.36
CA GLY A 402 7.72 -18.36 -7.69
C GLY A 402 6.23 -18.46 -7.34
N ILE A 403 5.59 -19.50 -7.91
CA ILE A 403 4.16 -19.77 -7.73
C ILE A 403 3.77 -19.95 -6.25
N PRO A 404 4.56 -20.63 -5.38
CA PRO A 404 4.20 -20.76 -3.98
C PRO A 404 4.13 -19.42 -3.23
N ALA A 405 5.04 -18.48 -3.56
CA ALA A 405 4.99 -17.12 -2.99
C ALA A 405 3.75 -16.36 -3.47
N ALA A 406 3.41 -16.46 -4.76
CA ALA A 406 2.22 -15.83 -5.32
C ALA A 406 0.92 -16.40 -4.72
N ALA A 407 0.85 -17.72 -4.53
CA ALA A 407 -0.28 -18.37 -3.87
C ALA A 407 -0.43 -17.89 -2.41
N ALA A 408 0.69 -17.83 -1.66
CA ALA A 408 0.69 -17.33 -0.29
C ALA A 408 0.27 -15.85 -0.24
N PHE A 409 0.73 -15.01 -1.17
CA PHE A 409 0.35 -13.62 -1.27
C PHE A 409 -1.14 -13.46 -1.61
N ALA A 410 -1.68 -14.24 -2.55
CA ALA A 410 -3.10 -14.25 -2.87
C ALA A 410 -3.97 -14.66 -1.66
N VAL A 411 -3.55 -15.68 -0.90
CA VAL A 411 -4.20 -16.08 0.36
C VAL A 411 -4.11 -14.94 1.40
N PHE A 412 -2.98 -14.24 1.49
CA PHE A 412 -2.82 -13.08 2.36
C PHE A 412 -3.79 -11.94 2.00
N LEU A 413 -3.92 -11.61 0.71
CA LEU A 413 -4.88 -10.61 0.22
C LEU A 413 -6.33 -11.00 0.57
N ALA A 414 -6.71 -12.25 0.29
CA ALA A 414 -8.03 -12.78 0.61
C ALA A 414 -8.32 -12.78 2.11
N ALA A 415 -7.35 -13.15 2.94
CA ALA A 415 -7.47 -13.12 4.40
C ALA A 415 -7.61 -11.68 4.93
N SER A 416 -6.84 -10.73 4.38
CA SER A 416 -6.91 -9.31 4.72
C SER A 416 -8.26 -8.71 4.34
N LEU A 417 -8.78 -9.04 3.17
CA LEU A 417 -10.11 -8.64 2.71
C LEU A 417 -11.20 -9.20 3.63
N LYS A 418 -11.15 -10.51 3.92
CA LYS A 418 -12.12 -11.16 4.83
C LYS A 418 -12.09 -10.54 6.24
N SER A 419 -10.91 -10.29 6.77
CA SER A 419 -10.74 -9.72 8.11
C SER A 419 -11.24 -8.27 8.17
N SER A 420 -10.89 -7.44 7.18
CA SER A 420 -11.38 -6.06 7.09
C SER A 420 -12.89 -5.98 6.89
N PHE A 421 -13.47 -6.87 6.05
CA PHE A 421 -14.92 -6.98 5.90
C PHE A 421 -15.62 -7.36 7.21
N GLY A 422 -15.04 -8.28 8.00
CA GLY A 422 -15.56 -8.64 9.32
C GLY A 422 -15.61 -7.44 10.28
N LYS A 423 -14.56 -6.60 10.28
CA LYS A 423 -14.52 -5.35 11.08
C LYS A 423 -15.52 -4.32 10.58
N PHE A 424 -15.58 -4.10 9.28
CA PHE A 424 -16.57 -3.24 8.65
C PHE A 424 -18.00 -3.65 9.06
N LYS A 425 -18.34 -4.94 8.96
CA LYS A 425 -19.66 -5.45 9.34
C LYS A 425 -19.97 -5.24 10.82
N ALA A 426 -18.97 -5.39 11.70
CA ALA A 426 -19.12 -5.16 13.13
C ALA A 426 -19.29 -3.67 13.47
N SER A 427 -18.59 -2.78 12.76
CA SER A 427 -18.59 -1.34 13.01
C SER A 427 -19.74 -0.57 12.32
N ILE A 428 -20.49 -1.22 11.43
CA ILE A 428 -21.59 -0.58 10.67
C ILE A 428 -22.64 0.05 11.60
N LYS A 429 -22.90 -0.59 12.77
CA LYS A 429 -23.85 -0.10 13.76
C LYS A 429 -23.35 1.15 14.48
N ASP A 430 -22.04 1.22 14.71
CA ASP A 430 -21.39 2.31 15.48
C ASP A 430 -20.88 3.43 14.56
N CYS A 431 -21.00 3.23 13.24
CA CYS A 431 -20.52 4.16 12.19
C CYS A 431 -19.06 4.59 12.40
N GLU A 432 -18.17 3.64 12.76
CA GLU A 432 -16.74 3.92 12.86
C GLU A 432 -16.13 3.97 11.47
N TRP A 433 -15.85 5.18 10.98
CA TRP A 433 -15.35 5.43 9.63
C TRP A 433 -14.00 4.73 9.34
N GLN A 434 -13.17 4.54 10.35
CA GLN A 434 -11.84 3.93 10.19
C GLN A 434 -11.92 2.48 9.70
N ASP A 435 -12.86 1.68 10.22
CA ASP A 435 -13.03 0.29 9.81
C ASP A 435 -13.67 0.18 8.42
N THR A 436 -14.54 1.13 8.09
CA THR A 436 -15.09 1.25 6.73
C THR A 436 -13.99 1.66 5.75
N ALA A 437 -13.17 2.67 6.08
CA ALA A 437 -12.04 3.11 5.28
C ALA A 437 -11.03 1.98 5.05
N LEU A 438 -10.75 1.20 6.08
CA LEU A 438 -9.87 0.04 6.01
C LEU A 438 -10.35 -0.99 4.98
N PHE A 439 -11.64 -1.36 5.05
CA PHE A 439 -12.24 -2.30 4.10
C PHE A 439 -12.22 -1.75 2.67
N VAL A 440 -12.63 -0.50 2.48
CA VAL A 440 -12.67 0.15 1.16
C VAL A 440 -11.27 0.26 0.57
N ALA A 441 -10.27 0.70 1.35
CA ALA A 441 -8.90 0.87 0.89
C ALA A 441 -8.25 -0.47 0.49
N ILE A 442 -8.40 -1.53 1.30
CA ILE A 442 -7.87 -2.85 0.99
C ILE A 442 -8.53 -3.42 -0.27
N THR A 443 -9.87 -3.28 -0.40
CA THR A 443 -10.60 -3.78 -1.56
C THR A 443 -10.15 -3.05 -2.84
N ALA A 444 -10.07 -1.73 -2.79
CA ALA A 444 -9.66 -0.91 -3.94
C ALA A 444 -8.19 -1.18 -4.32
N TYR A 445 -7.30 -1.36 -3.34
CA TYR A 445 -5.91 -1.76 -3.60
C TYR A 445 -5.85 -3.11 -4.33
N ILE A 446 -6.60 -4.11 -3.86
CA ILE A 446 -6.64 -5.43 -4.52
C ILE A 446 -7.11 -5.30 -5.96
N ILE A 447 -8.17 -4.52 -6.22
CA ILE A 447 -8.68 -4.32 -7.59
C ILE A 447 -7.61 -3.67 -8.46
N GLN A 448 -6.97 -2.60 -8.00
CA GLN A 448 -5.99 -1.87 -8.80
C GLN A 448 -4.66 -2.61 -8.95
N SER A 449 -4.30 -3.53 -8.04
CA SER A 449 -3.07 -4.33 -8.10
C SER A 449 -3.01 -5.29 -9.30
N PHE A 450 -4.15 -5.54 -9.95
CA PHE A 450 -4.20 -6.24 -11.25
C PHE A 450 -3.70 -5.37 -12.42
N PHE A 451 -3.55 -4.05 -12.23
CA PHE A 451 -3.11 -3.08 -13.22
C PHE A 451 -1.90 -2.27 -12.76
N SER A 452 -1.30 -2.65 -11.64
CA SER A 452 -0.24 -1.92 -10.98
C SER A 452 0.73 -2.87 -10.29
N PHE A 453 1.70 -2.30 -9.59
CA PHE A 453 2.71 -3.01 -8.83
C PHE A 453 2.97 -2.29 -7.49
N SER A 454 3.58 -3.02 -6.55
CA SER A 454 4.04 -2.48 -5.28
C SER A 454 5.23 -1.54 -5.47
N SER A 455 5.42 -0.62 -4.54
CA SER A 455 6.58 0.27 -4.44
C SER A 455 6.85 0.62 -2.99
N ILE A 456 8.11 0.87 -2.65
CA ILE A 456 8.53 1.26 -1.30
C ILE A 456 7.88 2.55 -0.79
N LEU A 457 7.29 3.35 -1.67
CA LEU A 457 6.56 4.57 -1.29
C LEU A 457 5.12 4.31 -0.85
N CYS A 458 4.47 3.28 -1.37
CA CYS A 458 3.07 2.96 -1.04
C CYS A 458 2.90 1.65 -0.27
N ALA A 459 3.80 0.67 -0.44
CA ALA A 459 3.71 -0.62 0.22
C ALA A 459 3.63 -0.53 1.75
N PRO A 460 4.44 0.29 2.46
CA PRO A 460 4.32 0.41 3.92
C PRO A 460 2.91 0.75 4.37
N ILE A 461 2.21 1.64 3.66
CA ILE A 461 0.84 2.04 4.00
C ILE A 461 -0.11 0.85 3.82
N PHE A 462 -0.01 0.14 2.72
CA PHE A 462 -0.82 -1.05 2.47
C PHE A 462 -0.62 -2.13 3.54
N TRP A 463 0.64 -2.41 3.92
CA TRP A 463 0.96 -3.38 4.97
C TRP A 463 0.48 -2.95 6.36
N ILE A 464 0.49 -1.64 6.67
CA ILE A 464 -0.15 -1.09 7.88
C ILE A 464 -1.66 -1.38 7.87
N LEU A 465 -2.34 -1.09 6.76
CA LEU A 465 -3.78 -1.31 6.63
C LEU A 465 -4.13 -2.79 6.79
N CYS A 466 -3.38 -3.68 6.13
CA CYS A 466 -3.54 -5.12 6.30
C CYS A 466 -3.32 -5.54 7.76
N GLY A 467 -2.30 -5.02 8.45
CA GLY A 467 -2.07 -5.28 9.87
C GLY A 467 -3.26 -4.82 10.75
N PHE A 468 -3.81 -3.65 10.47
CA PHE A 468 -5.01 -3.17 11.17
C PHE A 468 -6.23 -4.06 10.95
N ALA A 469 -6.34 -4.74 9.81
CA ALA A 469 -7.41 -5.70 9.60
C ALA A 469 -7.38 -6.85 10.62
N PHE A 470 -6.23 -7.23 11.13
CA PHE A 470 -6.05 -8.31 12.11
C PHE A 470 -5.95 -7.83 13.58
N ARG A 471 -5.94 -6.50 13.83
CA ARG A 471 -5.88 -5.97 15.20
C ARG A 471 -7.06 -6.43 16.05
N LYS A 472 -6.83 -6.61 17.34
CA LYS A 472 -7.89 -6.85 18.35
C LYS A 472 -8.00 -5.63 19.26
N ILE A 473 -9.09 -4.88 19.12
CA ILE A 473 -9.36 -3.74 20.01
C ILE A 473 -9.82 -4.27 21.35
N THR A 474 -9.11 -3.91 22.42
CA THR A 474 -9.54 -4.15 23.79
C THR A 474 -10.26 -2.90 24.29
N ASN A 475 -11.59 -2.97 24.43
CA ASN A 475 -12.42 -1.88 25.00
C ASN A 475 -12.20 -1.67 26.52
N LYS A 476 -10.99 -1.93 27.04
CA LYS A 476 -10.64 -1.60 28.43
C LYS A 476 -10.16 -0.15 28.50
N GLY A 477 -11.07 0.81 28.43
CA GLY A 477 -10.74 2.23 28.53
C GLY A 477 -11.94 3.16 28.39
N ALA A 478 -13.16 2.63 28.45
CA ALA A 478 -14.37 3.48 28.44
C ALA A 478 -14.77 4.01 29.84
N ASN A 479 -14.04 3.62 30.89
CA ASN A 479 -14.28 4.09 32.26
C ASN A 479 -12.96 4.50 32.93
N SER A 480 -12.37 5.59 32.49
CA SER A 480 -11.41 6.39 33.26
C SER A 480 -11.31 7.79 32.70
#